data_7f2d079be4d4923080e985a6dfd1df16
#
_entry.id   7f2d079be4d4923080e985a6dfd1df16
#
_cell.length_a   1.000
_cell.length_b   1.000
_cell.length_c   1.000
_cell.angle_alpha   90.00
_cell.angle_beta   90.00
_cell.angle_gamma   90.00
#
_symmetry.space_group_name_H-M   'P 1'
#
loop_
_entity.id
_entity.type
_entity.pdbx_description
1 polymer ?
#
loop_
_entity_poly.entity_id
_entity_poly.type
_entity_poly.pdbx_seq_one_letter_code
_entity_poly.pdbx_strand_id
1 'polypeptide(L)'
;FGTGEVTFTSRLTMEVQGVPYDKIEDFRAYLAEEGLETGGTGAKVRPVVSCKGTTCQYGLIDTFGLSEKIHERFYKGYETVKLPHKFKIAVGGCPNNCVKPDLDDLGIIGQRVPKIDLDKCRGCKKCMIEAACPIKNCHVENGKIVWDAEGCNHCGRCVGKCPFGVFGEEMTGYKVYVGGRWGKRFARAMTINKIFTSEEEVLNMVEKAILYFKENGQAGERFSDTIQRIGFDVVEKELLSDDILARKEEILAK
;
A
#
# COMPACT_ATOMS: atom_id res chain seq x y z
N PHE A 1 12.89 28.40 17.51
CA PHE A 1 12.38 27.28 18.32
C PHE A 1 13.46 26.20 18.49
N GLY A 2 14.19 25.80 17.46
CA GLY A 2 15.19 24.75 17.50
C GLY A 2 16.60 25.23 17.19
N THR A 3 17.47 24.31 16.73
CA THR A 3 18.88 24.58 16.40
C THR A 3 19.08 25.42 15.13
N GLY A 4 18.03 25.71 14.37
CA GLY A 4 18.10 26.39 13.07
C GLY A 4 18.23 25.43 11.89
N GLU A 5 18.25 24.12 12.15
CA GLU A 5 18.32 23.08 11.12
C GLU A 5 16.98 22.36 11.00
N VAL A 6 16.61 22.05 9.74
CA VAL A 6 15.44 21.25 9.39
C VAL A 6 15.90 20.08 8.53
N THR A 7 15.44 18.89 8.86
CA THR A 7 15.77 17.67 8.12
C THR A 7 14.52 16.96 7.64
N PHE A 8 14.67 16.12 6.60
CA PHE A 8 13.59 15.30 6.08
C PHE A 8 13.89 13.83 6.32
N THR A 9 12.91 13.11 6.85
CA THR A 9 12.99 11.65 6.93
C THR A 9 12.78 11.01 5.56
N SER A 10 13.11 9.72 5.44
CA SER A 10 12.80 8.94 4.22
C SER A 10 11.30 8.78 3.96
N ARG A 11 10.45 9.16 4.91
CA ARG A 11 8.99 9.21 4.76
C ARG A 11 8.46 10.63 4.50
N LEU A 12 9.35 11.56 4.12
CA LEU A 12 9.05 12.95 3.79
C LEU A 12 8.47 13.77 4.97
N THR A 13 8.58 13.27 6.20
CA THR A 13 8.26 14.04 7.39
C THR A 13 9.38 15.02 7.68
N MET A 14 9.06 16.28 7.91
CA MET A 14 10.03 17.28 8.38
C MET A 14 10.32 17.08 9.87
N GLU A 15 11.58 17.26 10.26
CA GLU A 15 12.01 17.24 11.64
C GLU A 15 12.75 18.51 11.97
N VAL A 16 12.34 19.19 13.04
CA VAL A 16 13.01 20.34 13.62
C VAL A 16 13.66 19.88 14.94
N GLN A 17 14.97 20.02 15.00
CA GLN A 17 15.75 19.49 16.11
C GLN A 17 15.97 20.55 17.19
N GLY A 18 16.14 20.08 18.44
CA GLY A 18 16.52 20.92 19.57
C GLY A 18 15.45 21.89 20.07
N VAL A 19 14.17 21.65 19.77
CA VAL A 19 13.07 22.41 20.37
C VAL A 19 12.99 22.08 21.88
N PRO A 20 13.16 23.08 22.79
CA PRO A 20 13.02 22.85 24.21
C PRO A 20 11.61 22.38 24.58
N TYR A 21 11.48 21.55 25.61
CA TYR A 21 10.21 20.97 26.02
C TYR A 21 9.15 22.03 26.33
N ASP A 22 9.53 23.11 27.02
CA ASP A 22 8.66 24.23 27.38
C ASP A 22 8.25 25.10 26.18
N LYS A 23 8.89 24.91 25.02
CA LYS A 23 8.58 25.61 23.76
C LYS A 23 7.78 24.76 22.75
N ILE A 24 7.44 23.54 23.11
CA ILE A 24 6.72 22.65 22.19
C ILE A 24 5.34 23.21 21.81
N GLU A 25 4.58 23.69 22.78
CA GLU A 25 3.24 24.24 22.50
C GLU A 25 3.29 25.54 21.68
N ASP A 26 4.23 26.44 22.00
CA ASP A 26 4.46 27.65 21.20
C ASP A 26 4.86 27.28 19.75
N PHE A 27 5.68 26.26 19.58
CA PHE A 27 6.11 25.76 18.28
C PHE A 27 4.95 25.13 17.50
N ARG A 28 4.07 24.37 18.18
CA ARG A 28 2.87 23.80 17.57
C ARG A 28 1.91 24.88 17.08
N ALA A 29 1.67 25.91 17.91
CA ALA A 29 0.84 27.05 17.52
C ALA A 29 1.39 27.76 16.28
N TYR A 30 2.71 28.03 16.28
CA TYR A 30 3.40 28.65 15.15
C TYR A 30 3.26 27.84 13.86
N LEU A 31 3.42 26.50 13.93
CA LEU A 31 3.26 25.63 12.75
C LEU A 31 1.81 25.59 12.25
N ALA A 32 0.83 25.65 13.18
CA ALA A 32 -0.57 25.63 12.83
C ALA A 32 -1.01 26.87 12.05
N GLU A 33 -0.38 28.04 12.27
CA GLU A 33 -0.60 29.27 11.48
C GLU A 33 -0.25 29.07 9.99
N GLU A 34 0.72 28.19 9.70
CA GLU A 34 1.12 27.83 8.33
C GLU A 34 0.41 26.53 7.83
N GLY A 35 -0.60 26.04 8.53
CA GLY A 35 -1.33 24.83 8.19
C GLY A 35 -0.52 23.52 8.34
N LEU A 36 0.57 23.55 9.12
CA LEU A 36 1.40 22.39 9.40
C LEU A 36 0.99 21.72 10.72
N GLU A 37 0.99 20.41 10.74
CA GLU A 37 0.65 19.61 11.92
C GLU A 37 1.89 18.90 12.48
N THR A 38 1.99 18.84 13.80
CA THR A 38 3.02 18.08 14.49
C THR A 38 2.54 16.65 14.79
N GLY A 39 3.46 15.70 14.88
CA GLY A 39 3.13 14.31 15.22
C GLY A 39 4.02 13.30 14.52
N GLY A 40 3.44 12.21 14.05
CA GLY A 40 4.16 11.22 13.25
C GLY A 40 5.03 10.24 14.04
N THR A 41 4.95 10.20 15.36
CA THR A 41 5.73 9.29 16.21
C THR A 41 4.85 8.38 17.07
N GLY A 42 5.48 7.49 17.85
CA GLY A 42 4.78 6.65 18.82
C GLY A 42 4.22 5.32 18.25
N ALA A 43 3.53 4.60 19.12
CA ALA A 43 2.92 3.31 18.83
C ALA A 43 1.49 3.52 18.30
N LYS A 44 1.39 4.08 17.11
CA LYS A 44 0.14 4.41 16.41
C LYS A 44 0.33 4.41 14.89
N VAL A 45 -0.73 4.67 14.16
CA VAL A 45 -0.65 4.88 12.71
C VAL A 45 0.28 6.05 12.41
N ARG A 46 1.12 5.89 11.41
CA ARG A 46 2.10 6.91 10.98
C ARG A 46 1.56 7.69 9.79
N PRO A 47 2.07 8.90 9.51
CA PRO A 47 1.75 9.63 8.29
C PRO A 47 1.85 8.73 7.07
N VAL A 48 0.86 8.80 6.18
CA VAL A 48 0.79 7.97 4.98
C VAL A 48 1.80 8.47 3.95
N VAL A 49 2.48 7.55 3.29
CA VAL A 49 3.40 7.87 2.19
C VAL A 49 2.78 7.43 0.87
N SER A 50 2.79 8.30 -0.13
CA SER A 50 2.38 7.95 -1.48
C SER A 50 3.46 8.28 -2.50
N CYS A 51 3.45 7.58 -3.63
CA CYS A 51 4.21 8.02 -4.78
C CYS A 51 3.42 9.06 -5.59
N LYS A 52 4.08 9.71 -6.56
CA LYS A 52 3.43 10.66 -7.49
C LYS A 52 2.46 10.00 -8.48
N GLY A 53 1.90 8.83 -8.17
CA GLY A 53 1.14 7.99 -9.11
C GLY A 53 0.04 8.73 -9.86
N THR A 54 -0.70 9.62 -9.20
CA THR A 54 -1.75 10.46 -9.79
C THR A 54 -1.26 11.26 -11.01
N THR A 55 -0.02 11.77 -10.97
CA THR A 55 0.57 12.58 -12.05
C THR A 55 1.60 11.80 -12.89
N CYS A 56 1.77 10.50 -12.63
CA CYS A 56 2.77 9.68 -13.27
C CYS A 56 2.23 9.02 -14.53
N GLN A 57 3.02 9.01 -15.61
CA GLN A 57 2.67 8.30 -16.85
C GLN A 57 2.42 6.78 -16.67
N TYR A 58 2.89 6.20 -15.57
CA TYR A 58 2.68 4.79 -15.22
C TYR A 58 1.64 4.60 -14.11
N GLY A 59 1.07 5.69 -13.58
CA GLY A 59 0.05 5.62 -12.54
C GLY A 59 -1.21 4.91 -13.04
N LEU A 60 -1.74 4.01 -12.22
CA LEU A 60 -2.95 3.24 -12.50
C LEU A 60 -4.11 3.65 -11.59
N ILE A 61 -3.80 4.35 -10.50
CA ILE A 61 -4.77 4.81 -9.48
C ILE A 61 -4.43 6.23 -9.05
N ASP A 62 -5.39 6.91 -8.47
CA ASP A 62 -5.18 8.20 -7.79
C ASP A 62 -4.52 7.96 -6.43
N THR A 63 -3.19 8.08 -6.39
CA THR A 63 -2.43 7.89 -5.16
C THR A 63 -2.58 9.03 -4.18
N PHE A 64 -2.79 10.26 -4.65
CA PHE A 64 -2.94 11.43 -3.79
C PHE A 64 -4.28 11.38 -3.07
N GLY A 65 -5.39 11.25 -3.80
CA GLY A 65 -6.72 11.17 -3.21
C GLY A 65 -6.88 9.97 -2.26
N LEU A 66 -6.36 8.79 -2.63
CA LEU A 66 -6.42 7.63 -1.75
C LEU A 66 -5.57 7.81 -0.49
N SER A 67 -4.35 8.35 -0.59
CA SER A 67 -3.49 8.56 0.58
C SER A 67 -4.05 9.63 1.52
N GLU A 68 -4.70 10.67 1.00
CA GLU A 68 -5.39 11.68 1.79
C GLU A 68 -6.57 11.08 2.57
N LYS A 69 -7.42 10.30 1.92
CA LYS A 69 -8.53 9.58 2.58
C LYS A 69 -8.03 8.66 3.70
N ILE A 70 -6.94 7.91 3.46
CA ILE A 70 -6.32 7.05 4.48
C ILE A 70 -5.76 7.90 5.62
N HIS A 71 -5.12 9.03 5.31
CA HIS A 71 -4.55 9.93 6.30
C HIS A 71 -5.63 10.51 7.22
N GLU A 72 -6.69 11.08 6.64
CA GLU A 72 -7.80 11.66 7.40
C GLU A 72 -8.52 10.60 8.25
N ARG A 73 -8.83 9.45 7.66
CA ARG A 73 -9.61 8.39 8.35
C ARG A 73 -8.81 7.66 9.42
N PHE A 74 -7.52 7.39 9.20
CA PHE A 74 -6.75 6.48 10.05
C PHE A 74 -5.55 7.12 10.76
N TYR A 75 -4.89 8.13 10.19
CA TYR A 75 -3.86 8.85 10.91
C TYR A 75 -4.48 9.85 11.88
N LYS A 76 -5.35 10.75 11.40
CA LYS A 76 -6.07 11.72 12.24
C LYS A 76 -7.19 11.05 13.05
N GLY A 77 -8.05 10.28 12.39
CA GLY A 77 -9.20 9.64 13.03
C GLY A 77 -8.83 8.64 14.14
N TYR A 78 -7.63 8.06 14.07
CA TYR A 78 -7.12 7.11 15.08
C TYR A 78 -5.95 7.69 15.89
N GLU A 79 -5.85 9.01 15.99
CA GLU A 79 -4.73 9.67 16.69
C GLU A 79 -4.59 9.21 18.15
N THR A 80 -5.70 8.97 18.83
CA THR A 80 -5.74 8.51 20.22
C THR A 80 -5.59 6.99 20.36
N VAL A 81 -5.69 6.24 19.27
CA VAL A 81 -5.65 4.77 19.30
C VAL A 81 -4.21 4.29 19.47
N LYS A 82 -3.94 3.67 20.62
CA LYS A 82 -2.66 3.04 20.90
C LYS A 82 -2.61 1.65 20.27
N LEU A 83 -1.57 1.40 19.49
CA LEU A 83 -1.27 0.11 18.86
C LEU A 83 -0.11 -0.60 19.60
N PRO A 84 0.11 -1.89 19.37
CA PRO A 84 1.29 -2.60 19.91
C PRO A 84 2.62 -1.95 19.54
N HIS A 85 2.71 -1.41 18.33
CA HIS A 85 3.84 -0.64 17.82
C HIS A 85 3.35 0.32 16.72
N LYS A 86 4.28 1.10 16.12
CA LYS A 86 3.99 1.94 14.94
C LYS A 86 3.41 1.11 13.79
N PHE A 87 2.44 1.67 13.09
CA PHE A 87 1.83 1.10 11.90
C PHE A 87 2.05 2.03 10.71
N LYS A 88 2.73 1.56 9.68
CA LYS A 88 3.12 2.34 8.50
C LYS A 88 2.30 1.92 7.30
N ILE A 89 1.82 2.91 6.54
CA ILE A 89 1.03 2.70 5.32
C ILE A 89 1.73 3.39 4.16
N ALA A 90 1.79 2.72 3.00
CA ALA A 90 2.30 3.30 1.77
C ALA A 90 1.40 2.98 0.58
N VAL A 91 1.20 3.98 -0.31
CA VAL A 91 0.36 3.90 -1.50
C VAL A 91 1.21 4.07 -2.76
N GLY A 92 1.33 3.01 -3.55
CA GLY A 92 2.02 2.98 -4.84
C GLY A 92 1.05 3.01 -6.01
N GLY A 93 1.31 3.84 -7.01
CA GLY A 93 0.44 4.00 -8.18
C GLY A 93 0.47 2.84 -9.17
N CYS A 94 1.52 2.02 -9.16
CA CYS A 94 1.69 0.89 -10.09
C CYS A 94 2.78 -0.08 -9.60
N PRO A 95 2.94 -1.26 -10.24
CA PRO A 95 3.95 -2.27 -9.86
C PRO A 95 5.42 -1.87 -9.98
N ASN A 96 5.74 -0.63 -10.44
CA ASN A 96 7.12 -0.11 -10.33
C ASN A 96 7.57 0.07 -8.87
N ASN A 97 6.66 0.02 -7.91
CA ASN A 97 6.95 -0.08 -6.47
C ASN A 97 7.87 1.05 -5.93
N CYS A 98 7.73 2.29 -6.44
CA CYS A 98 8.67 3.39 -6.18
C CYS A 98 8.77 3.77 -4.70
N VAL A 99 7.67 3.71 -3.93
CA VAL A 99 7.64 3.98 -2.47
C VAL A 99 7.73 2.70 -1.64
N LYS A 100 7.97 1.56 -2.30
CA LYS A 100 8.17 0.24 -1.69
C LYS A 100 7.08 -0.14 -0.67
N PRO A 101 5.78 -0.15 -1.08
CA PRO A 101 4.69 -0.50 -0.18
C PRO A 101 4.83 -1.90 0.44
N ASP A 102 5.52 -2.81 -0.23
CA ASP A 102 5.82 -4.16 0.26
C ASP A 102 6.84 -4.21 1.43
N LEU A 103 7.35 -3.05 1.86
CA LEU A 103 8.23 -2.91 3.03
C LEU A 103 7.59 -2.12 4.18
N ASP A 104 6.32 -1.78 4.07
CA ASP A 104 5.53 -1.15 5.13
C ASP A 104 4.57 -2.14 5.78
N ASP A 105 4.02 -1.81 6.95
CA ASP A 105 3.10 -2.70 7.68
C ASP A 105 1.85 -3.01 6.84
N LEU A 106 1.39 -2.03 6.04
CA LEU A 106 0.40 -2.19 4.99
C LEU A 106 0.81 -1.42 3.75
N GLY A 107 0.76 -2.08 2.60
CA GLY A 107 1.06 -1.49 1.30
C GLY A 107 -0.08 -1.65 0.31
N ILE A 108 -0.29 -0.63 -0.51
CA ILE A 108 -1.29 -0.64 -1.57
C ILE A 108 -0.58 -0.34 -2.89
N ILE A 109 -0.88 -1.12 -3.94
CA ILE A 109 -0.34 -0.91 -5.29
C ILE A 109 -1.47 -0.98 -6.31
N GLY A 110 -1.57 0.04 -7.17
CA GLY A 110 -2.47 0.04 -8.30
C GLY A 110 -2.18 -1.10 -9.28
N GLN A 111 -3.23 -1.72 -9.78
CA GLN A 111 -3.19 -2.87 -10.68
C GLN A 111 -4.02 -2.59 -11.93
N ARG A 112 -3.60 -3.18 -13.06
CA ARG A 112 -4.34 -3.23 -14.32
C ARG A 112 -4.32 -4.65 -14.85
N VAL A 113 -5.40 -5.40 -14.60
CA VAL A 113 -5.50 -6.82 -14.89
C VAL A 113 -6.09 -7.02 -16.28
N PRO A 114 -5.35 -7.57 -17.25
CA PRO A 114 -5.86 -7.73 -18.61
C PRO A 114 -6.94 -8.81 -18.68
N LYS A 115 -7.97 -8.57 -19.47
CA LYS A 115 -8.87 -9.62 -19.97
C LYS A 115 -8.19 -10.33 -21.13
N ILE A 116 -7.95 -11.61 -21.00
CA ILE A 116 -7.17 -12.40 -21.95
C ILE A 116 -8.05 -13.37 -22.69
N ASP A 117 -7.90 -13.37 -24.04
CA ASP A 117 -8.58 -14.27 -24.97
C ASP A 117 -7.51 -14.84 -25.93
N LEU A 118 -6.94 -15.98 -25.56
CA LEU A 118 -5.85 -16.62 -26.30
C LEU A 118 -6.30 -17.16 -27.67
N ASP A 119 -7.59 -17.44 -27.86
CA ASP A 119 -8.14 -17.94 -29.13
C ASP A 119 -7.98 -16.92 -30.26
N LYS A 120 -7.95 -15.63 -29.92
CA LYS A 120 -7.69 -14.55 -30.89
C LYS A 120 -6.25 -14.48 -31.36
N CYS A 121 -5.33 -15.26 -30.80
CA CYS A 121 -3.92 -15.20 -31.19
C CYS A 121 -3.71 -15.74 -32.60
N ARG A 122 -3.11 -14.91 -33.50
CA ARG A 122 -2.87 -15.22 -34.91
C ARG A 122 -1.45 -15.74 -35.19
N GLY A 123 -0.58 -15.86 -34.17
CA GLY A 123 0.79 -16.34 -34.35
C GLY A 123 1.66 -15.38 -35.18
N CYS A 124 1.69 -14.10 -34.80
CA CYS A 124 2.45 -13.08 -35.52
C CYS A 124 3.96 -13.33 -35.47
N LYS A 125 4.69 -13.06 -36.57
CA LYS A 125 6.17 -13.13 -36.60
C LYS A 125 6.83 -12.23 -35.55
N LYS A 126 6.19 -11.10 -35.20
CA LYS A 126 6.63 -10.17 -34.14
C LYS A 126 5.44 -9.90 -33.22
N CYS A 127 5.53 -10.37 -31.99
CA CYS A 127 4.47 -10.21 -31.02
C CYS A 127 4.62 -8.90 -30.24
N MET A 128 3.60 -8.03 -30.31
CA MET A 128 3.59 -6.74 -29.60
C MET A 128 3.35 -6.89 -28.11
N ILE A 129 2.66 -7.96 -27.68
CA ILE A 129 2.44 -8.27 -26.25
C ILE A 129 3.75 -8.67 -25.58
N GLU A 130 4.48 -9.61 -26.19
CA GLU A 130 5.79 -10.06 -25.72
C GLU A 130 6.78 -8.88 -25.63
N ALA A 131 6.82 -8.03 -26.67
CA ALA A 131 7.66 -6.84 -26.69
C ALA A 131 7.28 -5.81 -25.62
N ALA A 132 6.00 -5.73 -25.25
CA ALA A 132 5.52 -4.78 -24.24
C ALA A 132 5.71 -5.26 -22.79
N CYS A 133 5.90 -6.56 -22.54
CA CYS A 133 6.02 -7.10 -21.21
C CYS A 133 7.41 -6.81 -20.60
N PRO A 134 7.52 -5.94 -19.57
CA PRO A 134 8.82 -5.54 -19.01
C PRO A 134 9.48 -6.64 -18.18
N ILE A 135 8.70 -7.60 -17.69
CA ILE A 135 9.18 -8.72 -16.85
C ILE A 135 9.22 -10.05 -17.59
N LYS A 136 8.96 -10.02 -18.92
CA LYS A 136 8.99 -11.21 -19.80
C LYS A 136 8.02 -12.33 -19.41
N ASN A 137 6.93 -11.99 -18.75
CA ASN A 137 5.87 -12.92 -18.32
C ASN A 137 4.90 -13.30 -19.45
N CYS A 138 5.04 -12.65 -20.60
CA CYS A 138 4.39 -13.01 -21.86
C CYS A 138 5.47 -13.31 -22.89
N HIS A 139 5.43 -14.47 -23.50
CA HIS A 139 6.38 -14.88 -24.53
C HIS A 139 5.70 -15.69 -25.62
N VAL A 140 6.33 -15.81 -26.78
CA VAL A 140 5.80 -16.62 -27.88
C VAL A 140 6.40 -18.03 -27.80
N GLU A 141 5.53 -19.02 -27.74
CA GLU A 141 5.88 -20.42 -27.79
C GLU A 141 5.02 -21.12 -28.85
N ASN A 142 5.65 -21.94 -29.73
CA ASN A 142 4.98 -22.63 -30.85
C ASN A 142 4.09 -21.72 -31.71
N GLY A 143 4.55 -20.48 -31.94
CA GLY A 143 3.84 -19.49 -32.73
C GLY A 143 2.61 -18.88 -32.07
N LYS A 144 2.38 -19.10 -30.78
CA LYS A 144 1.29 -18.51 -30.01
C LYS A 144 1.83 -17.78 -28.79
N ILE A 145 1.10 -16.76 -28.33
CA ILE A 145 1.43 -16.07 -27.09
C ILE A 145 1.07 -16.95 -25.88
N VAL A 146 2.01 -17.07 -24.97
CA VAL A 146 1.84 -17.71 -23.66
C VAL A 146 1.92 -16.62 -22.59
N TRP A 147 1.10 -16.72 -21.59
CA TRP A 147 1.08 -15.84 -20.44
C TRP A 147 1.09 -16.65 -19.15
N ASP A 148 2.06 -16.32 -18.29
CA ASP A 148 2.12 -16.83 -16.93
C ASP A 148 1.30 -15.90 -15.99
N ALA A 149 0.18 -16.42 -15.50
CA ALA A 149 -0.72 -15.68 -14.61
C ALA A 149 -0.11 -15.45 -13.23
N GLU A 150 0.64 -16.42 -12.70
CA GLU A 150 1.19 -16.36 -11.33
C GLU A 150 2.35 -15.37 -11.25
N GLY A 151 3.22 -15.34 -12.25
CA GLY A 151 4.33 -14.39 -12.31
C GLY A 151 3.91 -12.98 -12.74
N CYS A 152 2.67 -12.75 -13.17
CA CYS A 152 2.21 -11.46 -13.66
C CYS A 152 2.02 -10.45 -12.52
N ASN A 153 2.67 -9.28 -12.63
CA ASN A 153 2.54 -8.19 -11.67
C ASN A 153 1.39 -7.21 -11.98
N HIS A 154 0.57 -7.51 -13.00
CA HIS A 154 -0.59 -6.70 -13.41
C HIS A 154 -0.28 -5.22 -13.69
N CYS A 155 0.84 -4.92 -14.32
CA CYS A 155 1.19 -3.55 -14.71
C CYS A 155 0.39 -3.02 -15.92
N GLY A 156 -0.36 -3.87 -16.61
CA GLY A 156 -1.23 -3.54 -17.75
C GLY A 156 -0.52 -3.06 -19.01
N ARG A 157 0.81 -3.13 -19.11
CA ARG A 157 1.55 -2.62 -20.30
C ARG A 157 1.25 -3.38 -21.59
N CYS A 158 0.80 -4.61 -21.47
CA CYS A 158 0.39 -5.48 -22.60
C CYS A 158 -1.03 -5.16 -23.11
N VAL A 159 -1.87 -4.50 -22.30
CA VAL A 159 -3.26 -4.19 -22.63
C VAL A 159 -3.33 -3.30 -23.87
N GLY A 160 -4.19 -3.69 -24.83
CA GLY A 160 -4.39 -2.98 -26.09
C GLY A 160 -3.21 -3.02 -27.07
N LYS A 161 -2.14 -3.80 -26.78
CA LYS A 161 -0.99 -3.91 -27.68
C LYS A 161 -1.21 -4.88 -28.85
N CYS A 162 -2.12 -5.84 -28.69
CA CYS A 162 -2.45 -6.77 -29.75
C CYS A 162 -3.56 -6.21 -30.64
N PRO A 163 -3.35 -6.04 -31.96
CA PRO A 163 -4.39 -5.54 -32.88
C PRO A 163 -5.58 -6.50 -33.02
N PHE A 164 -5.42 -7.76 -32.64
CA PHE A 164 -6.48 -8.77 -32.63
C PHE A 164 -7.23 -8.88 -31.30
N GLY A 165 -6.86 -8.06 -30.30
CA GLY A 165 -7.57 -8.01 -29.01
C GLY A 165 -7.32 -9.22 -28.09
N VAL A 166 -6.17 -9.90 -28.21
CA VAL A 166 -5.80 -11.04 -27.33
C VAL A 166 -5.71 -10.59 -25.88
N PHE A 167 -5.13 -9.40 -25.61
CA PHE A 167 -5.10 -8.75 -24.30
C PHE A 167 -5.94 -7.47 -24.43
N GLY A 168 -7.23 -7.62 -24.16
CA GLY A 168 -8.21 -6.57 -24.27
C GLY A 168 -8.31 -5.70 -23.04
N GLU A 169 -9.42 -4.98 -22.93
CA GLU A 169 -9.76 -4.18 -21.76
C GLU A 169 -9.82 -5.03 -20.50
N GLU A 170 -9.63 -4.37 -19.40
CA GLU A 170 -9.27 -4.92 -18.13
C GLU A 170 -10.03 -4.32 -16.96
N MET A 171 -9.74 -4.86 -15.82
CA MET A 171 -10.13 -4.30 -14.55
C MET A 171 -8.95 -3.51 -13.96
N THR A 172 -9.18 -2.25 -13.63
CA THR A 172 -8.28 -1.48 -12.75
C THR A 172 -8.65 -1.80 -11.30
N GLY A 173 -7.66 -1.97 -10.45
CA GLY A 173 -7.88 -2.33 -9.05
C GLY A 173 -6.67 -2.06 -8.18
N TYR A 174 -6.70 -2.63 -7.00
CA TYR A 174 -5.70 -2.44 -5.96
C TYR A 174 -5.24 -3.79 -5.42
N LYS A 175 -3.95 -3.97 -5.33
CA LYS A 175 -3.33 -5.08 -4.60
C LYS A 175 -2.91 -4.58 -3.23
N VAL A 176 -3.26 -5.31 -2.18
CA VAL A 176 -2.90 -4.98 -0.79
C VAL A 176 -1.86 -5.97 -0.28
N TYR A 177 -0.87 -5.44 0.39
CA TYR A 177 0.20 -6.16 1.06
C TYR A 177 0.15 -5.90 2.56
N VAL A 178 0.45 -6.90 3.38
CA VAL A 178 0.46 -6.78 4.84
C VAL A 178 1.71 -7.42 5.45
N GLY A 179 2.20 -6.82 6.53
CA GLY A 179 3.32 -7.37 7.30
C GLY A 179 4.71 -7.05 6.78
N GLY A 180 4.85 -5.99 5.98
CA GLY A 180 6.18 -5.51 5.59
C GLY A 180 6.90 -4.79 6.73
N ARG A 181 8.24 -4.79 6.63
CA ARG A 181 9.11 -4.17 7.61
C ARG A 181 10.46 -3.85 7.00
N TRP A 182 10.93 -2.63 7.22
CA TRP A 182 12.26 -2.19 6.85
C TRP A 182 12.99 -1.57 8.06
N GLY A 183 14.25 -1.94 8.24
CA GLY A 183 15.10 -1.43 9.31
C GLY A 183 16.14 -2.47 9.75
N LYS A 184 16.50 -2.50 11.04
CA LYS A 184 17.46 -3.49 11.60
C LYS A 184 17.04 -4.94 11.36
N ARG A 185 15.75 -5.19 11.27
CA ARG A 185 15.18 -6.45 10.77
C ARG A 185 14.36 -6.12 9.54
N PHE A 186 14.38 -7.01 8.59
CA PHE A 186 13.71 -6.90 7.29
C PHE A 186 12.65 -7.99 7.15
N ALA A 187 11.49 -7.63 6.61
CA ALA A 187 10.48 -8.58 6.16
C ALA A 187 9.74 -8.00 4.94
N ARG A 188 9.53 -8.79 3.91
CA ARG A 188 8.62 -8.43 2.83
C ARG A 188 7.18 -8.72 3.24
N ALA A 189 6.30 -7.80 2.91
CA ALA A 189 4.88 -7.98 3.10
C ALA A 189 4.34 -9.12 2.22
N MET A 190 3.37 -9.82 2.73
CA MET A 190 2.63 -10.84 1.99
C MET A 190 1.43 -10.21 1.29
N THR A 191 1.09 -10.76 0.14
CA THR A 191 -0.02 -10.26 -0.68
C THR A 191 -1.33 -10.89 -0.22
N ILE A 192 -2.34 -10.07 0.05
CA ILE A 192 -3.73 -10.53 0.18
C ILE A 192 -4.19 -11.06 -1.18
N ASN A 193 -4.68 -12.29 -1.22
CA ASN A 193 -5.08 -12.99 -2.44
C ASN A 193 -6.44 -12.49 -2.98
N LYS A 194 -6.52 -11.17 -3.17
CA LYS A 194 -7.68 -10.48 -3.73
C LYS A 194 -7.21 -9.23 -4.47
N ILE A 195 -7.78 -8.96 -5.64
CA ILE A 195 -7.72 -7.63 -6.27
C ILE A 195 -8.96 -6.86 -5.81
N PHE A 196 -8.75 -5.77 -5.12
CA PHE A 196 -9.81 -4.88 -4.67
C PHE A 196 -10.22 -3.98 -5.83
N THR A 197 -11.52 -3.73 -5.99
CA THR A 197 -12.04 -3.04 -7.16
C THR A 197 -12.55 -1.63 -6.86
N SER A 198 -12.65 -1.28 -5.59
CA SER A 198 -13.05 0.06 -5.14
C SER A 198 -12.14 0.59 -4.04
N GLU A 199 -12.08 1.92 -3.92
CA GLU A 199 -11.35 2.58 -2.83
C GLU A 199 -11.95 2.23 -1.47
N GLU A 200 -13.27 2.09 -1.36
CA GLU A 200 -13.91 1.75 -0.09
C GLU A 200 -13.55 0.35 0.39
N GLU A 201 -13.45 -0.64 -0.53
CA GLU A 201 -12.92 -1.96 -0.16
C GLU A 201 -11.48 -1.87 0.38
N VAL A 202 -10.65 -1.00 -0.21
CA VAL A 202 -9.27 -0.78 0.25
C VAL A 202 -9.25 -0.09 1.62
N LEU A 203 -10.07 0.95 1.82
CA LEU A 203 -10.19 1.65 3.10
C LEU A 203 -10.66 0.69 4.21
N ASN A 204 -11.64 -0.15 3.92
CA ASN A 204 -12.09 -1.19 4.85
C ASN A 204 -10.99 -2.21 5.17
N MET A 205 -10.17 -2.60 4.19
CA MET A 205 -9.02 -3.48 4.43
C MET A 205 -7.95 -2.80 5.30
N VAL A 206 -7.67 -1.51 5.08
CA VAL A 206 -6.76 -0.73 5.95
C VAL A 206 -7.26 -0.73 7.38
N GLU A 207 -8.55 -0.45 7.59
CA GLU A 207 -9.17 -0.44 8.91
C GLU A 207 -9.11 -1.82 9.59
N LYS A 208 -9.48 -2.88 8.87
CA LYS A 208 -9.37 -4.26 9.35
C LYS A 208 -7.95 -4.61 9.80
N ALA A 209 -6.93 -4.23 9.03
CA ALA A 209 -5.54 -4.52 9.36
C ALA A 209 -5.07 -3.76 10.63
N ILE A 210 -5.50 -2.52 10.80
CA ILE A 210 -5.19 -1.72 12.01
C ILE A 210 -5.89 -2.34 13.23
N LEU A 211 -7.16 -2.66 13.14
CA LEU A 211 -7.94 -3.26 14.21
C LEU A 211 -7.42 -4.66 14.56
N TYR A 212 -7.11 -5.47 13.56
CA TYR A 212 -6.49 -6.78 13.75
C TYR A 212 -5.18 -6.68 14.53
N PHE A 213 -4.31 -5.74 14.14
CA PHE A 213 -3.05 -5.50 14.82
C PHE A 213 -3.25 -5.02 16.25
N LYS A 214 -4.23 -4.15 16.50
CA LYS A 214 -4.57 -3.70 17.85
C LYS A 214 -5.02 -4.85 18.75
N GLU A 215 -5.87 -5.74 18.24
CA GLU A 215 -6.44 -6.85 19.00
C GLU A 215 -5.43 -7.98 19.26
N ASN A 216 -4.64 -8.34 18.25
CA ASN A 216 -3.81 -9.56 18.27
C ASN A 216 -2.32 -9.30 18.47
N GLY A 217 -1.84 -8.09 18.31
CA GLY A 217 -0.43 -7.75 18.49
C GLY A 217 -0.02 -7.65 19.95
N GLN A 218 1.15 -8.14 20.28
CA GLN A 218 1.74 -8.02 21.61
C GLN A 218 2.52 -6.70 21.74
N ALA A 219 2.64 -6.18 22.96
CA ALA A 219 3.36 -4.93 23.20
C ALA A 219 4.81 -4.99 22.66
N GLY A 220 5.16 -4.06 21.78
CA GLY A 220 6.47 -4.01 21.13
C GLY A 220 6.60 -4.83 19.85
N GLU A 221 5.63 -5.70 19.52
CA GLU A 221 5.61 -6.41 18.23
C GLU A 221 5.36 -5.45 17.06
N ARG A 222 6.01 -5.69 15.94
CA ARG A 222 5.61 -5.12 14.66
C ARG A 222 4.54 -6.01 14.02
N PHE A 223 3.72 -5.46 13.13
CA PHE A 223 2.67 -6.22 12.46
C PHE A 223 3.21 -7.46 11.74
N SER A 224 4.41 -7.38 11.14
CA SER A 224 5.10 -8.54 10.58
C SER A 224 5.38 -9.65 11.59
N ASP A 225 5.74 -9.29 12.83
CA ASP A 225 6.02 -10.28 13.88
C ASP A 225 4.71 -10.94 14.36
N THR A 226 3.62 -10.16 14.46
CA THR A 226 2.27 -10.66 14.77
C THR A 226 1.79 -11.66 13.71
N ILE A 227 1.90 -11.31 12.42
CA ILE A 227 1.52 -12.19 11.31
C ILE A 227 2.38 -13.47 11.31
N GLN A 228 3.68 -13.35 11.54
CA GLN A 228 4.57 -14.51 11.58
C GLN A 228 4.24 -15.46 12.74
N ARG A 229 3.85 -14.91 13.89
CA ARG A 229 3.47 -15.69 15.09
C ARG A 229 2.14 -16.43 14.90
N ILE A 230 1.16 -15.81 14.27
CA ILE A 230 -0.19 -16.36 14.08
C ILE A 230 -0.26 -17.26 12.84
N GLY A 231 0.45 -16.91 11.80
CA GLY A 231 0.39 -17.55 10.48
C GLY A 231 -0.42 -16.71 9.49
N PHE A 232 0.16 -16.48 8.30
CA PHE A 232 -0.47 -15.61 7.30
C PHE A 232 -1.85 -16.08 6.85
N ASP A 233 -2.04 -17.39 6.63
CA ASP A 233 -3.31 -17.94 6.14
C ASP A 233 -4.47 -17.63 7.10
N VAL A 234 -4.20 -17.67 8.42
CA VAL A 234 -5.18 -17.32 9.46
C VAL A 234 -5.48 -15.83 9.40
N VAL A 235 -4.44 -15.00 9.36
CA VAL A 235 -4.56 -13.53 9.29
C VAL A 235 -5.32 -13.10 8.02
N GLU A 236 -4.97 -13.66 6.86
CA GLU A 236 -5.62 -13.36 5.60
C GLU A 236 -7.11 -13.69 5.64
N LYS A 237 -7.46 -14.87 6.14
CA LYS A 237 -8.85 -15.30 6.27
C LYS A 237 -9.66 -14.33 7.13
N GLU A 238 -9.11 -13.89 8.26
CA GLU A 238 -9.79 -12.94 9.14
C GLU A 238 -9.90 -11.55 8.50
N LEU A 239 -8.85 -11.06 7.86
CA LEU A 239 -8.86 -9.78 7.15
C LEU A 239 -9.86 -9.76 5.98
N LEU A 240 -10.09 -10.89 5.33
CA LEU A 240 -11.08 -11.00 4.25
C LEU A 240 -12.53 -11.14 4.76
N SER A 241 -12.72 -11.49 6.04
CA SER A 241 -14.04 -11.51 6.68
C SER A 241 -14.52 -10.10 7.06
N ASP A 242 -15.81 -9.94 7.37
CA ASP A 242 -16.36 -8.68 7.88
C ASP A 242 -16.49 -8.64 9.41
N ASP A 243 -16.07 -9.69 10.10
CA ASP A 243 -16.17 -9.84 11.54
C ASP A 243 -15.40 -8.75 12.32
N ILE A 244 -14.20 -8.42 11.86
CA ILE A 244 -13.35 -7.40 12.51
C ILE A 244 -14.05 -6.03 12.53
N LEU A 245 -14.68 -5.63 11.42
CA LEU A 245 -15.41 -4.37 11.36
C LEU A 245 -16.67 -4.39 12.23
N ALA A 246 -17.36 -5.53 12.31
CA ALA A 246 -18.52 -5.68 13.18
C ALA A 246 -18.17 -5.52 14.67
N ARG A 247 -16.95 -5.92 15.07
CA ARG A 247 -16.43 -5.79 16.44
C ARG A 247 -15.57 -4.54 16.69
N LYS A 248 -15.59 -3.58 15.77
CA LYS A 248 -14.73 -2.37 15.82
C LYS A 248 -14.76 -1.67 17.18
N GLU A 249 -15.94 -1.36 17.69
CA GLU A 249 -16.10 -0.62 18.94
C GLU A 249 -15.53 -1.41 20.13
N GLU A 250 -15.74 -2.72 20.17
CA GLU A 250 -15.16 -3.60 21.19
C GLU A 250 -13.62 -3.60 21.13
N ILE A 251 -13.06 -3.68 19.93
CA ILE A 251 -11.60 -3.70 19.74
C ILE A 251 -10.98 -2.35 20.14
N LEU A 252 -11.65 -1.25 19.81
CA LEU A 252 -11.16 0.10 20.13
C LEU A 252 -11.25 0.40 21.63
N ALA A 253 -12.18 -0.20 22.36
CA ALA A 253 -12.35 -0.03 23.81
C ALA A 253 -11.27 -0.77 24.65
N LYS A 254 -10.59 -1.76 24.08
CA LYS A 254 -9.43 -2.45 24.70
C LYS A 254 -8.18 -1.59 24.64
#